data_362f913df6b068c458a061e391060651
#
_entry.id   362f913df6b068c458a061e391060651
#
_cell.length_a   1.000
_cell.length_b   1.000
_cell.length_c   1.000
_cell.angle_alpha   90.00
_cell.angle_beta   90.00
_cell.angle_gamma   90.00
#
_symmetry.space_group_name_H-M   'P 1'
#
loop_
_entity.id
_entity.type
_entity.pdbx_description
1 polymer ?
#
loop_
_entity_poly.entity_id
_entity_poly.type
_entity_poly.pdbx_seq_one_letter_code
_entity_poly.pdbx_strand_id
1 'polypeptide(L)'
;EKVGRFSFIGIDPEESFRGSFADFRSRFPQVRPSHSGLPPFTGGAVGAFCYDMVREVECLPDLHDRQGAPGARGGPVLMDFYPTILAFDHVCHQIVIMSHQGEEKICELEKKLRRPLGSLELEIPGSLALDVLSPPDSDWVLAPASNFPEGSFEATVESAKNYIRAGDIFQVVLSQRFEADFSGDPFNVYRALRFVNPSPYMFFLKQGDLAIAGSSPEVLVRVQ
;
A
#
# COMPACT_ATOMS: atom_id res chain seq x y z
N GLU A 1 10.44 -6.82 18.61
CA GLU A 1 9.73 -7.25 17.39
C GLU A 1 10.64 -7.05 16.19
N LYS A 2 10.95 -8.11 15.46
CA LYS A 2 11.77 -7.97 14.26
C LYS A 2 10.86 -7.46 13.14
N VAL A 3 11.14 -6.26 12.64
CA VAL A 3 10.54 -5.72 11.42
C VAL A 3 10.73 -6.74 10.29
N GLY A 4 9.67 -7.02 9.54
CA GLY A 4 9.72 -7.98 8.43
C GLY A 4 9.51 -9.45 8.82
N ARG A 5 9.15 -9.77 10.08
CA ARG A 5 8.83 -11.13 10.47
C ARG A 5 7.60 -11.67 9.74
N PHE A 6 6.59 -10.86 9.57
CA PHE A 6 5.32 -11.27 8.96
C PHE A 6 5.06 -10.56 7.64
N SER A 7 4.51 -11.31 6.68
CA SER A 7 3.79 -10.75 5.53
C SER A 7 2.34 -11.17 5.60
N PHE A 8 1.43 -10.30 5.17
CA PHE A 8 0.00 -10.53 5.24
C PHE A 8 -0.63 -10.45 3.86
N ILE A 9 -1.63 -11.32 3.62
CA ILE A 9 -2.51 -11.25 2.45
C ILE A 9 -3.95 -11.24 2.95
N GLY A 10 -4.70 -10.18 2.64
CA GLY A 10 -6.14 -10.11 2.81
C GLY A 10 -6.84 -10.84 1.66
N ILE A 11 -7.83 -11.64 1.97
CA ILE A 11 -8.57 -12.47 1.01
C ILE A 11 -10.05 -12.11 1.08
N ASP A 12 -10.66 -11.93 -0.09
CA ASP A 12 -12.09 -11.70 -0.27
C ASP A 12 -12.63 -10.63 0.69
N PRO A 13 -12.39 -9.34 0.44
CA PRO A 13 -12.89 -8.29 1.31
C PRO A 13 -14.42 -8.35 1.39
N GLU A 14 -14.96 -8.27 2.60
CA GLU A 14 -16.40 -8.31 2.87
C GLU A 14 -17.08 -6.99 2.46
N GLU A 15 -16.37 -5.88 2.64
CA GLU A 15 -16.82 -4.54 2.29
C GLU A 15 -15.65 -3.71 1.75
N SER A 16 -15.92 -2.94 0.70
CA SER A 16 -15.04 -1.87 0.22
C SER A 16 -15.66 -0.52 0.55
N PHE A 17 -14.94 0.28 1.32
CA PHE A 17 -15.40 1.59 1.80
C PHE A 17 -14.64 2.72 1.10
N ARG A 18 -15.39 3.74 0.67
CA ARG A 18 -14.86 5.04 0.25
C ARG A 18 -15.72 6.13 0.86
N GLY A 19 -15.13 7.08 1.57
CA GLY A 19 -15.90 8.13 2.23
C GLY A 19 -15.10 9.02 3.16
N SER A 20 -15.80 9.69 4.06
CA SER A 20 -15.21 10.54 5.09
C SER A 20 -14.57 9.71 6.22
N PHE A 21 -13.66 10.31 6.97
CA PHE A 21 -13.09 9.69 8.15
C PHE A 21 -14.14 9.46 9.25
N ALA A 22 -15.10 10.38 9.39
CA ALA A 22 -16.18 10.24 10.37
C ALA A 22 -17.06 9.02 10.08
N ASP A 23 -17.43 8.80 8.82
CA ASP A 23 -18.20 7.63 8.39
C ASP A 23 -17.40 6.33 8.57
N PHE A 24 -16.12 6.33 8.21
CA PHE A 24 -15.24 5.18 8.42
C PHE A 24 -15.15 4.82 9.90
N ARG A 25 -14.94 5.80 10.77
CA ARG A 25 -14.85 5.57 12.21
C ARG A 25 -16.10 4.93 12.78
N SER A 26 -17.28 5.28 12.27
CA SER A 26 -18.56 4.71 12.72
C SER A 26 -18.75 3.25 12.32
N ARG A 27 -18.07 2.80 11.28
CA ARG A 27 -18.15 1.43 10.73
C ARG A 27 -17.10 0.47 11.31
N PHE A 28 -16.10 0.98 12.02
CA PHE A 28 -15.00 0.16 12.49
C PHE A 28 -15.50 -0.85 13.56
N PRO A 29 -15.48 -2.17 13.26
CA PRO A 29 -15.97 -3.17 14.19
C PRO A 29 -15.05 -3.28 15.40
N GLN A 30 -15.65 -3.36 16.58
CA GLN A 30 -14.93 -3.64 17.83
C GLN A 30 -14.73 -5.15 17.98
N VAL A 31 -13.86 -5.74 17.16
CA VAL A 31 -13.55 -7.17 17.22
C VAL A 31 -12.25 -7.37 18.00
N ARG A 32 -12.27 -8.27 18.97
CA ARG A 32 -11.07 -8.69 19.70
C ARG A 32 -10.71 -10.11 19.29
N PRO A 33 -9.42 -10.42 19.04
CA PRO A 33 -8.99 -11.78 18.78
C PRO A 33 -9.29 -12.66 20.00
N SER A 34 -9.81 -13.86 19.75
CA SER A 34 -10.20 -14.81 20.79
C SER A 34 -9.02 -15.68 21.30
N HIS A 35 -7.87 -15.59 20.67
CA HIS A 35 -6.72 -16.48 20.96
C HIS A 35 -5.46 -15.67 21.22
N SER A 36 -4.67 -16.09 22.20
CA SER A 36 -3.32 -15.57 22.47
C SER A 36 -2.31 -16.22 21.50
N GLY A 37 -1.25 -15.47 21.14
CA GLY A 37 -0.17 -15.98 20.29
C GLY A 37 -0.41 -15.90 18.78
N LEU A 38 -1.49 -15.26 18.35
CA LEU A 38 -1.74 -14.97 16.94
C LEU A 38 -0.78 -13.91 16.40
N PRO A 39 -0.56 -13.88 15.07
CA PRO A 39 0.12 -12.77 14.40
C PRO A 39 -0.51 -11.41 14.76
N PRO A 40 0.24 -10.30 14.67
CA PRO A 40 -0.22 -8.98 15.14
C PRO A 40 -1.40 -8.38 14.36
N PHE A 41 -1.70 -8.91 13.17
CA PHE A 41 -2.85 -8.52 12.37
C PHE A 41 -3.70 -9.76 12.04
N THR A 42 -4.93 -9.79 12.53
CA THR A 42 -5.83 -10.95 12.45
C THR A 42 -7.07 -10.70 11.59
N GLY A 43 -7.17 -9.53 10.99
CA GLY A 43 -8.30 -9.06 10.20
C GLY A 43 -8.63 -7.61 10.51
N GLY A 44 -9.52 -7.02 9.73
CA GLY A 44 -9.96 -5.64 9.87
C GLY A 44 -9.82 -4.84 8.58
N ALA A 45 -9.69 -3.54 8.69
CA ALA A 45 -9.60 -2.64 7.54
C ALA A 45 -8.16 -2.44 7.09
N VAL A 46 -7.93 -2.59 5.79
CA VAL A 46 -6.66 -2.30 5.12
C VAL A 46 -6.93 -1.37 3.96
N GLY A 47 -6.15 -0.31 3.81
CA GLY A 47 -6.38 0.64 2.75
C GLY A 47 -5.46 1.85 2.84
N ALA A 48 -5.97 2.99 2.39
CA ALA A 48 -5.22 4.24 2.36
C ALA A 48 -6.07 5.42 2.84
N PHE A 49 -5.43 6.32 3.55
CA PHE A 49 -5.90 7.67 3.76
C PHE A 49 -5.27 8.59 2.72
N CYS A 50 -6.10 9.34 1.98
CA CYS A 50 -5.58 10.38 1.11
C CYS A 50 -4.88 11.47 1.94
N TYR A 51 -3.88 12.11 1.37
CA TYR A 51 -3.12 13.16 2.06
C TYR A 51 -4.03 14.26 2.62
N ASP A 52 -5.04 14.66 1.87
CA ASP A 52 -6.01 15.69 2.27
C ASP A 52 -6.98 15.29 3.40
N MET A 53 -6.93 14.03 3.87
CA MET A 53 -7.71 13.60 5.05
C MET A 53 -7.38 14.46 6.29
N VAL A 54 -6.18 14.98 6.38
CA VAL A 54 -5.77 15.90 7.45
C VAL A 54 -6.74 17.09 7.60
N ARG A 55 -7.42 17.49 6.53
CA ARG A 55 -8.38 18.61 6.53
C ARG A 55 -9.71 18.30 7.20
N GLU A 56 -10.00 17.03 7.46
CA GLU A 56 -11.15 16.64 8.31
C GLU A 56 -10.84 16.80 9.81
N VAL A 57 -9.56 16.95 10.15
CA VAL A 57 -9.07 17.07 11.52
C VAL A 57 -8.54 18.48 11.81
N GLU A 58 -7.85 19.08 10.82
CA GLU A 58 -7.18 20.37 10.96
C GLU A 58 -7.77 21.44 10.03
N CYS A 59 -7.90 22.66 10.54
CA CYS A 59 -8.32 23.80 9.74
C CYS A 59 -7.12 24.37 8.96
N LEU A 60 -6.93 23.91 7.73
CA LEU A 60 -5.84 24.34 6.86
C LEU A 60 -6.34 25.27 5.75
N PRO A 61 -5.55 26.30 5.35
CA PRO A 61 -5.91 27.17 4.25
C PRO A 61 -6.02 26.39 2.94
N ASP A 62 -6.99 26.77 2.11
CA ASP A 62 -7.21 26.15 0.79
C ASP A 62 -6.41 26.94 -0.25
N LEU A 63 -5.16 26.57 -0.46
CA LEU A 63 -4.21 27.28 -1.31
C LEU A 63 -4.18 26.74 -2.76
N HIS A 64 -4.86 25.63 -3.06
CA HIS A 64 -4.78 24.96 -4.35
C HIS A 64 -6.14 24.51 -4.86
N ASP A 65 -6.34 24.66 -6.18
CA ASP A 65 -7.48 24.04 -6.87
C ASP A 65 -7.29 22.51 -6.90
N ARG A 66 -8.23 21.80 -6.26
CA ARG A 66 -8.19 20.34 -6.11
C ARG A 66 -8.92 19.60 -7.24
N GLN A 67 -9.33 20.31 -8.28
CA GLN A 67 -10.01 19.69 -9.41
C GLN A 67 -9.06 18.67 -10.08
N GLY A 68 -9.39 17.39 -9.97
CA GLY A 68 -8.63 16.30 -10.59
C GLY A 68 -7.58 15.61 -9.71
N ALA A 69 -7.43 15.95 -8.43
CA ALA A 69 -6.54 15.21 -7.54
C ALA A 69 -7.00 13.74 -7.39
N PRO A 70 -6.09 12.74 -7.47
CA PRO A 70 -6.41 11.36 -7.14
C PRO A 70 -7.01 11.31 -5.73
N GLY A 71 -8.21 10.73 -5.57
CA GLY A 71 -8.93 10.69 -4.30
C GLY A 71 -9.98 11.79 -4.10
N ALA A 72 -10.02 12.85 -4.93
CA ALA A 72 -11.08 13.85 -4.89
C ALA A 72 -12.48 13.28 -5.22
N ARG A 73 -12.54 12.14 -5.93
CA ARG A 73 -13.78 11.42 -6.21
C ARG A 73 -13.95 10.28 -5.20
N GLY A 74 -14.86 10.43 -4.25
CA GLY A 74 -15.27 9.35 -3.34
C GLY A 74 -14.80 9.46 -1.89
N GLY A 75 -14.16 10.56 -1.49
CA GLY A 75 -13.76 10.82 -0.11
C GLY A 75 -12.29 10.48 0.19
N PRO A 76 -11.77 10.97 1.34
CA PRO A 76 -10.36 10.86 1.70
C PRO A 76 -9.95 9.50 2.27
N VAL A 77 -10.88 8.58 2.50
CA VAL A 77 -10.64 7.26 3.08
C VAL A 77 -11.03 6.17 2.10
N LEU A 78 -10.09 5.25 1.85
CA LEU A 78 -10.22 4.09 0.97
C LEU A 78 -9.84 2.87 1.79
N MET A 79 -10.80 2.01 2.18
CA MET A 79 -10.54 0.84 3.02
C MET A 79 -11.33 -0.37 2.53
N ASP A 80 -10.67 -1.52 2.55
CA ASP A 80 -11.30 -2.81 2.38
C ASP A 80 -11.28 -3.56 3.71
N PHE A 81 -12.41 -4.16 4.09
CA PHE A 81 -12.54 -4.93 5.32
C PHE A 81 -12.30 -6.42 5.02
N TYR A 82 -11.24 -6.95 5.60
CA TYR A 82 -10.82 -8.33 5.41
C TYR A 82 -11.14 -9.19 6.62
N PRO A 83 -12.15 -10.08 6.53
CA PRO A 83 -12.45 -11.03 7.59
C PRO A 83 -11.48 -12.22 7.59
N THR A 84 -10.72 -12.40 6.51
CA THR A 84 -9.79 -13.53 6.32
C THR A 84 -8.41 -13.05 5.92
N ILE A 85 -7.41 -13.49 6.68
CA ILE A 85 -6.01 -13.11 6.51
C ILE A 85 -5.13 -14.36 6.45
N LEU A 86 -4.20 -14.38 5.49
CA LEU A 86 -3.04 -15.26 5.52
C LEU A 86 -1.85 -14.49 6.09
N ALA A 87 -1.24 -14.99 7.14
CA ALA A 87 -0.01 -14.48 7.69
C ALA A 87 1.15 -15.45 7.41
N PHE A 88 2.19 -14.95 6.75
CA PHE A 88 3.42 -15.70 6.51
C PHE A 88 4.43 -15.33 7.62
N ASP A 89 4.72 -16.26 8.52
CA ASP A 89 5.78 -16.11 9.51
C ASP A 89 7.12 -16.55 8.89
N HIS A 90 7.94 -15.59 8.52
CA HIS A 90 9.23 -15.83 7.87
C HIS A 90 10.28 -16.42 8.82
N VAL A 91 10.09 -16.29 10.13
CA VAL A 91 11.00 -16.87 11.13
C VAL A 91 10.67 -18.32 11.40
N CYS A 92 9.38 -18.65 11.54
CA CYS A 92 8.93 -20.01 11.82
C CYS A 92 8.66 -20.82 10.53
N HIS A 93 8.77 -20.19 9.34
CA HIS A 93 8.45 -20.80 8.05
C HIS A 93 7.04 -21.41 8.01
N GLN A 94 6.07 -20.67 8.51
CA GLN A 94 4.68 -21.10 8.63
C GLN A 94 3.73 -20.13 7.95
N ILE A 95 2.61 -20.67 7.48
CA ILE A 95 1.44 -19.89 7.03
C ILE A 95 0.35 -20.08 8.07
N VAL A 96 -0.13 -18.99 8.64
CA VAL A 96 -1.25 -18.98 9.58
C VAL A 96 -2.48 -18.45 8.85
N ILE A 97 -3.54 -19.26 8.79
CA ILE A 97 -4.83 -18.87 8.22
C ILE A 97 -5.71 -18.41 9.37
N MET A 98 -6.20 -17.18 9.31
CA MET A 98 -7.10 -16.60 10.29
C MET A 98 -8.37 -16.13 9.60
N SER A 99 -9.53 -16.51 10.12
CA SER A 99 -10.81 -16.09 9.54
C SER A 99 -11.86 -15.86 10.63
N HIS A 100 -12.60 -14.76 10.50
CA HIS A 100 -13.80 -14.48 11.30
C HIS A 100 -15.07 -15.08 10.69
N GLN A 101 -14.96 -15.71 9.52
CA GLN A 101 -16.08 -16.36 8.79
C GLN A 101 -16.27 -17.84 9.16
N GLY A 102 -15.52 -18.34 10.14
CA GLY A 102 -15.64 -19.69 10.66
C GLY A 102 -14.63 -20.70 10.10
N GLU A 103 -14.68 -21.91 10.65
CA GLU A 103 -13.74 -22.99 10.37
C GLU A 103 -13.82 -23.50 8.93
N GLU A 104 -15.02 -23.47 8.33
CA GLU A 104 -15.22 -23.92 6.94
C GLU A 104 -14.36 -23.12 5.95
N LYS A 105 -14.27 -21.78 6.13
CA LYS A 105 -13.44 -20.92 5.30
C LYS A 105 -11.96 -21.24 5.46
N ILE A 106 -11.51 -21.53 6.68
CA ILE A 106 -10.14 -21.95 6.96
C ILE A 106 -9.80 -23.24 6.22
N CYS A 107 -10.68 -24.26 6.34
CA CYS A 107 -10.52 -25.56 5.66
C CYS A 107 -10.52 -25.43 4.14
N GLU A 108 -11.35 -24.57 3.56
CA GLU A 108 -11.37 -24.28 2.13
C GLU A 108 -10.00 -23.72 1.65
N LEU A 109 -9.49 -22.73 2.36
CA LEU A 109 -8.21 -22.10 2.03
C LEU A 109 -7.04 -23.05 2.23
N GLU A 110 -7.04 -23.84 3.30
CA GLU A 110 -6.03 -24.87 3.51
C GLU A 110 -5.98 -25.86 2.33
N LYS A 111 -7.13 -26.34 1.88
CA LYS A 111 -7.21 -27.22 0.70
C LYS A 111 -6.68 -26.55 -0.56
N LYS A 112 -6.96 -25.26 -0.78
CA LYS A 112 -6.43 -24.50 -1.92
C LYS A 112 -4.92 -24.37 -1.85
N LEU A 113 -4.35 -24.04 -0.68
CA LEU A 113 -2.92 -23.89 -0.48
C LEU A 113 -2.13 -25.21 -0.60
N ARG A 114 -2.76 -26.33 -0.29
CA ARG A 114 -2.14 -27.67 -0.40
C ARG A 114 -2.19 -28.25 -1.82
N ARG A 115 -2.88 -27.60 -2.77
CA ARG A 115 -2.89 -28.09 -4.17
C ARG A 115 -1.50 -27.97 -4.78
N PRO A 116 -1.03 -29.01 -5.50
CA PRO A 116 0.23 -28.91 -6.23
C PRO A 116 0.21 -27.77 -7.23
N LEU A 117 1.28 -26.99 -7.28
CA LEU A 117 1.42 -25.85 -8.22
C LEU A 117 1.30 -26.26 -9.70
N GLY A 118 1.65 -27.51 -10.06
CA GLY A 118 1.51 -28.02 -11.42
C GLY A 118 0.07 -28.25 -11.89
N SER A 119 -0.95 -28.13 -11.00
CA SER A 119 -2.37 -28.17 -11.38
C SER A 119 -2.98 -26.77 -11.54
N LEU A 120 -2.26 -25.75 -11.18
CA LEU A 120 -2.55 -24.37 -11.51
C LEU A 120 -1.85 -24.10 -12.84
N GLU A 121 -2.58 -23.70 -13.86
CA GLU A 121 -1.98 -22.95 -14.95
C GLU A 121 -1.43 -21.66 -14.32
N LEU A 122 -0.23 -21.76 -13.78
CA LEU A 122 0.59 -20.62 -13.52
C LEU A 122 0.87 -20.02 -14.90
N GLU A 123 0.00 -19.17 -15.37
CA GLU A 123 0.43 -18.08 -16.21
C GLU A 123 1.43 -17.27 -15.39
N ILE A 124 2.63 -17.81 -15.25
CA ILE A 124 3.80 -16.98 -14.98
C ILE A 124 3.90 -16.17 -16.27
N PRO A 125 3.51 -14.88 -16.27
CA PRO A 125 3.68 -14.05 -17.44
C PRO A 125 5.15 -14.20 -17.81
N GLY A 126 5.41 -14.58 -19.07
CA GLY A 126 6.67 -15.12 -19.52
C GLY A 126 7.85 -14.39 -18.93
N SER A 127 8.83 -15.19 -18.47
CA SER A 127 10.22 -14.77 -18.22
C SER A 127 10.41 -13.48 -17.40
N LEU A 128 9.61 -13.25 -16.35
CA LEU A 128 9.71 -12.05 -15.50
C LEU A 128 11.09 -11.87 -14.81
N ALA A 129 11.92 -12.89 -14.79
CA ALA A 129 13.24 -12.80 -14.17
C ALA A 129 14.28 -12.10 -15.06
N LEU A 130 14.09 -12.10 -16.36
CA LEU A 130 15.07 -11.55 -17.30
C LEU A 130 14.55 -10.28 -18.00
N ASP A 131 13.25 -10.20 -18.31
CA ASP A 131 12.70 -9.05 -19.02
C ASP A 131 12.60 -7.77 -18.17
N VAL A 132 12.53 -7.89 -16.84
CA VAL A 132 12.60 -6.74 -15.93
C VAL A 132 14.02 -6.16 -15.85
N LEU A 133 15.04 -6.97 -16.12
CA LEU A 133 16.45 -6.55 -16.08
C LEU A 133 17.02 -6.25 -17.47
N SER A 134 16.33 -6.65 -18.53
CA SER A 134 16.71 -6.23 -19.88
C SER A 134 16.30 -4.77 -20.06
N PRO A 135 17.19 -3.87 -20.43
CA PRO A 135 16.77 -2.55 -20.84
C PRO A 135 15.75 -2.74 -21.98
N PRO A 136 14.58 -2.09 -21.90
CA PRO A 136 13.64 -2.12 -23.01
C PRO A 136 14.37 -1.71 -24.27
N ASP A 137 14.08 -2.39 -25.38
CA ASP A 137 14.55 -1.96 -26.69
C ASP A 137 14.36 -0.44 -26.78
N SER A 138 15.32 0.26 -27.32
CA SER A 138 15.62 1.70 -27.21
C SER A 138 14.46 2.71 -27.42
N ASP A 139 13.25 2.25 -27.65
CA ASP A 139 12.07 3.09 -27.92
C ASP A 139 11.15 3.35 -26.70
N TRP A 140 11.44 2.75 -25.53
CA TRP A 140 10.70 2.98 -24.29
C TRP A 140 11.36 4.09 -23.45
N VAL A 141 11.51 5.28 -24.00
CA VAL A 141 11.81 6.45 -23.18
C VAL A 141 10.51 6.84 -22.49
N LEU A 142 10.24 6.24 -21.34
CA LEU A 142 9.30 6.80 -20.37
C LEU A 142 9.88 8.16 -19.97
N ALA A 143 9.40 9.23 -20.58
CA ALA A 143 9.62 10.59 -20.12
C ALA A 143 8.45 10.97 -19.21
N PRO A 144 8.51 10.64 -17.89
CA PRO A 144 7.40 10.92 -16.99
C PRO A 144 7.25 12.43 -16.84
N ALA A 145 6.01 12.89 -16.94
CA ALA A 145 5.70 14.30 -16.68
C ALA A 145 5.79 14.57 -15.17
N SER A 146 6.55 15.59 -14.78
CA SER A 146 6.66 16.04 -13.40
C SER A 146 5.61 17.11 -13.09
N ASN A 147 5.09 17.13 -11.85
CA ASN A 147 4.27 18.24 -11.35
C ASN A 147 5.11 19.49 -10.99
N PHE A 148 6.43 19.40 -11.04
CA PHE A 148 7.35 20.52 -10.88
C PHE A 148 7.94 20.91 -12.22
N PRO A 149 8.02 22.22 -12.56
CA PRO A 149 8.89 22.69 -13.62
C PRO A 149 10.35 22.30 -13.37
N GLU A 150 11.13 22.17 -14.44
CA GLU A 150 12.55 21.85 -14.36
C GLU A 150 13.30 22.83 -13.41
N GLY A 151 14.11 22.29 -12.50
CA GLY A 151 14.89 23.05 -11.52
C GLY A 151 14.09 23.63 -10.33
N SER A 152 12.76 23.55 -10.33
CA SER A 152 11.97 24.14 -9.25
C SER A 152 11.91 23.25 -8.00
N PHE A 153 12.06 21.93 -8.15
CA PHE A 153 12.14 21.03 -7.00
C PHE A 153 13.43 21.26 -6.22
N GLU A 154 14.55 21.43 -6.90
CA GLU A 154 15.85 21.75 -6.31
C GLU A 154 15.80 23.09 -5.56
N ALA A 155 15.13 24.11 -6.10
CA ALA A 155 14.92 25.38 -5.42
C ALA A 155 14.09 25.20 -4.13
N THR A 156 13.11 24.29 -4.13
CA THR A 156 12.33 23.96 -2.94
C THR A 156 13.21 23.29 -1.87
N VAL A 157 14.14 22.41 -2.29
CA VAL A 157 15.12 21.79 -1.38
C VAL A 157 16.01 22.83 -0.72
N GLU A 158 16.53 23.82 -1.48
CA GLU A 158 17.34 24.89 -0.90
C GLU A 158 16.54 25.76 0.08
N SER A 159 15.27 26.04 -0.22
CA SER A 159 14.38 26.74 0.72
C SER A 159 14.19 25.96 2.01
N ALA A 160 13.95 24.65 1.93
CA ALA A 160 13.84 23.78 3.11
C ALA A 160 15.13 23.77 3.95
N LYS A 161 16.30 23.73 3.31
CA LYS A 161 17.60 23.83 3.99
C LYS A 161 17.77 25.16 4.71
N ASN A 162 17.24 26.25 4.18
CA ASN A 162 17.28 27.57 4.82
C ASN A 162 16.41 27.58 6.09
N TYR A 163 15.22 27.01 6.08
CA TYR A 163 14.39 26.87 7.28
C TYR A 163 15.06 26.02 8.37
N ILE A 164 15.77 24.94 7.99
CA ILE A 164 16.56 24.13 8.93
C ILE A 164 17.69 24.98 9.54
N ARG A 165 18.44 25.77 8.72
CA ARG A 165 19.54 26.61 9.21
C ARG A 165 19.04 27.73 10.11
N ALA A 166 17.85 28.27 9.84
CA ALA A 166 17.20 29.27 10.68
C ALA A 166 16.70 28.74 12.02
N GLY A 167 16.58 27.42 12.16
CA GLY A 167 16.04 26.78 13.36
C GLY A 167 14.51 26.71 13.40
N ASP A 168 13.83 27.04 12.29
CA ASP A 168 12.38 26.98 12.20
C ASP A 168 11.84 25.54 12.16
N ILE A 169 12.60 24.64 11.55
CA ILE A 169 12.33 23.21 11.47
C ILE A 169 13.63 22.42 11.60
N PHE A 170 13.53 21.15 11.99
CA PHE A 170 14.67 20.22 12.01
C PHE A 170 14.58 19.14 10.92
N GLN A 171 13.40 18.91 10.38
CA GLN A 171 13.14 17.95 9.31
C GLN A 171 11.91 18.39 8.49
N VAL A 172 11.94 18.09 7.19
CA VAL A 172 10.79 18.21 6.30
C VAL A 172 10.90 17.14 5.20
N VAL A 173 9.77 16.57 4.82
CA VAL A 173 9.68 15.65 3.68
C VAL A 173 9.07 16.39 2.50
N LEU A 174 9.86 16.55 1.44
CA LEU A 174 9.40 17.10 0.17
C LEU A 174 8.97 15.96 -0.75
N SER A 175 7.93 16.18 -1.55
CA SER A 175 7.46 15.17 -2.49
C SER A 175 7.34 15.73 -3.90
N GLN A 176 7.62 14.90 -4.88
CA GLN A 176 7.47 15.18 -6.31
C GLN A 176 6.64 14.05 -6.94
N ARG A 177 5.69 14.41 -7.80
CA ARG A 177 4.89 13.45 -8.54
C ARG A 177 5.35 13.37 -9.98
N PHE A 178 5.52 12.14 -10.46
CA PHE A 178 5.74 11.82 -11.86
C PHE A 178 4.54 11.06 -12.40
N GLU A 179 4.14 11.36 -13.61
CA GLU A 179 3.03 10.71 -14.31
C GLU A 179 3.53 10.10 -15.63
N ALA A 180 3.11 8.88 -15.89
CA ALA A 180 3.39 8.18 -17.14
C ALA A 180 2.24 7.22 -17.47
N ASP A 181 2.00 6.99 -18.75
CA ASP A 181 1.07 5.97 -19.19
C ASP A 181 1.63 4.58 -18.88
N PHE A 182 0.75 3.70 -18.39
CA PHE A 182 1.11 2.34 -18.03
C PHE A 182 0.02 1.37 -18.47
N SER A 183 0.38 0.35 -19.25
CA SER A 183 -0.55 -0.65 -19.80
C SER A 183 -0.37 -2.07 -19.22
N GLY A 184 0.54 -2.26 -18.27
CA GLY A 184 0.85 -3.55 -17.66
C GLY A 184 0.00 -3.89 -16.44
N ASP A 185 0.24 -5.08 -15.87
CA ASP A 185 -0.34 -5.43 -14.56
C ASP A 185 0.34 -4.62 -13.44
N PRO A 186 -0.41 -3.83 -12.65
CA PRO A 186 0.14 -3.05 -11.54
C PRO A 186 0.88 -3.90 -10.49
N PHE A 187 0.51 -5.17 -10.34
CA PHE A 187 1.21 -6.06 -9.40
C PHE A 187 2.67 -6.34 -9.84
N ASN A 188 2.96 -6.30 -11.12
CA ASN A 188 4.33 -6.42 -11.61
C ASN A 188 5.20 -5.21 -11.23
N VAL A 189 4.61 -4.02 -11.15
CA VAL A 189 5.31 -2.83 -10.60
C VAL A 189 5.72 -3.07 -9.15
N TYR A 190 4.79 -3.61 -8.32
CA TYR A 190 5.12 -3.97 -6.94
C TYR A 190 6.23 -5.03 -6.86
N ARG A 191 6.17 -6.06 -7.72
CA ARG A 191 7.21 -7.09 -7.77
C ARG A 191 8.57 -6.51 -8.12
N ALA A 192 8.64 -5.64 -9.13
CA ALA A 192 9.86 -4.93 -9.50
C ALA A 192 10.37 -4.04 -8.35
N LEU A 193 9.48 -3.32 -7.69
CA LEU A 193 9.81 -2.44 -6.56
C LEU A 193 10.48 -3.20 -5.41
N ARG A 194 10.10 -4.46 -5.16
CA ARG A 194 10.74 -5.31 -4.15
C ARG A 194 12.21 -5.60 -4.44
N PHE A 195 12.64 -5.57 -5.69
CA PHE A 195 14.05 -5.75 -6.08
C PHE A 195 14.81 -4.43 -6.11
N VAL A 196 14.19 -3.39 -6.66
CA VAL A 196 14.86 -2.10 -6.88
C VAL A 196 15.00 -1.31 -5.58
N ASN A 197 13.96 -1.33 -4.74
CA ASN A 197 13.94 -0.56 -3.49
C ASN A 197 13.22 -1.33 -2.38
N PRO A 198 13.81 -2.44 -1.88
CA PRO A 198 13.24 -3.17 -0.76
C PRO A 198 13.21 -2.29 0.50
N SER A 199 12.11 -2.29 1.22
CA SER A 199 11.94 -1.54 2.45
C SER A 199 11.17 -2.34 3.51
N PRO A 200 11.23 -1.93 4.80
CA PRO A 200 10.53 -2.62 5.88
C PRO A 200 9.01 -2.64 5.73
N TYR A 201 8.43 -1.64 5.06
CA TYR A 201 6.98 -1.47 4.94
C TYR A 201 6.59 -1.43 3.47
N MET A 202 6.59 -2.60 2.84
CA MET A 202 6.12 -2.75 1.47
C MET A 202 4.66 -3.15 1.44
N PHE A 203 3.88 -2.57 0.53
CA PHE A 203 2.47 -2.88 0.40
C PHE A 203 2.01 -2.83 -1.05
N PHE A 204 0.97 -3.60 -1.34
CA PHE A 204 0.20 -3.55 -2.56
C PHE A 204 -1.29 -3.59 -2.19
N LEU A 205 -2.02 -2.57 -2.57
CA LEU A 205 -3.45 -2.43 -2.35
C LEU A 205 -4.15 -2.36 -3.71
N LYS A 206 -5.25 -3.10 -3.87
CA LYS A 206 -6.07 -3.05 -5.08
C LYS A 206 -7.54 -2.94 -4.71
N GLN A 207 -8.19 -1.89 -5.20
CA GLN A 207 -9.62 -1.65 -4.98
C GLN A 207 -10.26 -1.23 -6.32
N GLY A 208 -10.95 -2.17 -6.98
CA GLY A 208 -11.44 -1.99 -8.35
C GLY A 208 -10.28 -1.74 -9.32
N ASP A 209 -10.36 -0.62 -10.05
CA ASP A 209 -9.33 -0.20 -11.01
C ASP A 209 -8.15 0.55 -10.38
N LEU A 210 -8.25 0.91 -9.11
CA LEU A 210 -7.17 1.56 -8.37
C LEU A 210 -6.22 0.52 -7.81
N ALA A 211 -4.92 0.68 -8.10
CA ALA A 211 -3.85 -0.05 -7.45
C ALA A 211 -2.83 0.92 -6.85
N ILE A 212 -2.36 0.62 -5.64
CA ILE A 212 -1.34 1.39 -4.95
C ILE A 212 -0.22 0.42 -4.54
N ALA A 213 0.98 0.65 -5.05
CA ALA A 213 2.18 -0.07 -4.65
C ALA A 213 3.12 0.88 -3.90
N GLY A 214 3.66 0.44 -2.77
CA GLY A 214 4.54 1.28 -1.98
C GLY A 214 5.72 0.55 -1.37
N SER A 215 6.79 1.31 -1.14
CA SER A 215 8.01 0.91 -0.46
C SER A 215 8.37 2.02 0.53
N SER A 216 7.84 1.93 1.76
CA SER A 216 8.05 2.94 2.79
C SER A 216 9.17 2.53 3.74
N PRO A 217 10.12 3.41 4.04
CA PRO A 217 11.19 3.12 5.00
C PRO A 217 10.73 3.24 6.45
N GLU A 218 9.62 3.94 6.71
CA GLU A 218 9.22 4.35 8.05
C GLU A 218 7.71 4.22 8.26
N VAL A 219 7.29 3.85 9.46
CA VAL A 219 5.90 3.86 9.91
C VAL A 219 5.51 5.27 10.33
N LEU A 220 4.35 5.75 9.86
CA LEU A 220 3.83 7.06 10.25
C LEU A 220 3.35 7.06 11.72
N VAL A 221 2.53 6.08 12.07
CA VAL A 221 1.97 5.93 13.42
C VAL A 221 1.69 4.46 13.72
N ARG A 222 1.90 4.06 14.96
CA ARG A 222 1.54 2.74 15.48
C ARG A 222 0.91 2.89 16.86
N VAL A 223 -0.27 2.29 17.05
CA VAL A 223 -0.96 2.19 18.35
C VAL A 223 -0.91 0.73 18.80
N GLN A 224 -0.55 0.50 20.07
CA GLN A 224 -0.45 -0.83 20.69
C GLN A 224 -1.38 -0.93 21.88
#